data_b76a23b308f60b3ed29bfef7484cfe28
#
_entry.id   b76a23b308f60b3ed29bfef7484cfe28
#
_cell.length_a   1.000
_cell.length_b   1.000
_cell.length_c   1.000
_cell.angle_alpha   90.00
_cell.angle_beta   90.00
_cell.angle_gamma   90.00
#
_symmetry.space_group_name_H-M   'P 1'
#
loop_
_entity.id
_entity.type
_entity.pdbx_description
1 polymer ?
#
loop_
_entity_poly.entity_id
_entity_poly.type
_entity_poly.pdbx_seq_one_letter_code
_entity_poly.pdbx_strand_id
1 'polypeptide(L)'
;YAGVQLGYHQLYPWSDFEAGVARDGYSVPTCFAADAKPYPHVTPRDGIKNAVIANSSLHDNDAMGIGVFGATDVVVRKNDLYRNGSGRNPNPTPGSNTMNGAGAWWDTTQNVTAEWNNAWGNREGWTGNDGTGLDADRNTVNSVIQNNYLHDNANYGVSVISAQNKASATIRNNVIVGNGRTFGSAPEIMMSSYDDGSGIPGQVSGLWIYGNTIFRANNEGNGAGIRLQAPFTTDTKVDIVNNIIRVNGAPYSFDANGNRAVGRPGNVVTHNLTHPNSNWPGDINGLPGLADETARAHDWPTGGLYRLGPTSPAIGRALPLSNDVLPGNTAPMEGLVDFWGVAVPTDGSPFAIGADIHRTIVPPTTAPSSLPSMHAGKVPGNPAVAITALSGKKIVVGLRALPKTGV
;
A
#
# COMPACT_ATOMS: atom_id res chain seq x y z
N TYR A 1 2.22 17.54 10.06
CA TYR A 1 3.56 16.97 9.83
C TYR A 1 3.48 15.46 9.82
N ALA A 2 4.47 14.75 9.26
CA ALA A 2 4.54 13.30 9.28
C ALA A 2 4.94 12.79 10.67
N GLY A 3 4.48 11.58 11.04
CA GLY A 3 4.89 10.94 12.29
C GLY A 3 6.35 10.52 12.26
N VAL A 4 6.77 9.85 11.19
CA VAL A 4 8.17 9.50 10.89
C VAL A 4 8.47 9.84 9.44
N GLN A 5 9.60 10.48 9.19
CA GLN A 5 10.05 10.76 7.84
C GLN A 5 11.49 10.28 7.64
N LEU A 6 11.70 9.51 6.59
CA LEU A 6 13.02 9.14 6.09
C LEU A 6 13.28 9.84 4.77
N GLY A 7 14.43 10.49 4.65
CA GLY A 7 14.84 11.23 3.45
C GLY A 7 14.21 12.60 3.33
N TYR A 8 14.50 13.25 2.22
CA TYR A 8 13.95 14.56 1.90
C TYR A 8 12.81 14.38 0.89
N HIS A 9 11.64 14.82 1.26
CA HIS A 9 10.54 14.93 0.34
C HIS A 9 10.73 16.18 -0.52
N GLN A 10 10.87 15.99 -1.81
CA GLN A 10 10.72 17.07 -2.77
C GLN A 10 9.24 17.38 -2.97
N LEU A 11 8.57 17.81 -1.92
CA LEU A 11 7.22 18.32 -2.01
C LEU A 11 7.25 19.81 -2.22
N TYR A 12 7.09 20.20 -3.47
CA TYR A 12 6.34 21.39 -3.88
C TYR A 12 6.50 22.69 -3.08
N PRO A 13 6.11 23.72 -3.71
CA PRO A 13 5.96 24.06 -5.09
C PRO A 13 7.13 24.91 -5.57
N TRP A 14 7.28 24.78 -6.74
CA TRP A 14 8.07 25.56 -7.64
C TRP A 14 8.06 27.05 -7.32
N SER A 15 6.91 27.66 -7.01
CA SER A 15 6.77 29.07 -6.69
C SER A 15 7.41 29.51 -5.37
N ASP A 16 7.37 28.67 -4.34
CA ASP A 16 7.94 29.01 -3.04
C ASP A 16 9.45 28.74 -3.00
N PHE A 17 9.91 27.78 -3.81
CA PHE A 17 11.32 27.50 -4.00
C PHE A 17 12.02 28.57 -4.85
N GLU A 18 11.36 29.06 -5.90
CA GLU A 18 11.88 30.17 -6.72
C GLU A 18 11.98 31.45 -5.93
N ALA A 19 11.14 31.66 -4.93
CA ALA A 19 11.14 32.83 -4.08
C ALA A 19 12.21 32.83 -2.98
N GLY A 20 12.92 31.70 -2.77
CA GLY A 20 13.95 31.58 -1.73
C GLY A 20 13.42 31.72 -0.31
N VAL A 21 12.14 31.48 -0.09
CA VAL A 21 11.48 31.68 1.22
C VAL A 21 11.76 30.49 2.12
N ALA A 22 12.68 30.67 3.07
CA ALA A 22 12.82 29.77 4.21
C ALA A 22 11.59 29.91 5.10
N ARG A 23 10.75 28.88 5.18
CA ARG A 23 9.74 28.77 6.23
C ARG A 23 10.33 28.03 7.41
N ASP A 24 10.10 28.56 8.61
CA ASP A 24 10.45 27.95 9.90
C ASP A 24 11.95 27.76 10.20
N GLY A 25 12.81 28.62 9.67
CA GLY A 25 14.24 28.65 10.02
C GLY A 25 15.07 27.52 9.41
N TYR A 26 14.50 26.74 8.48
CA TYR A 26 15.26 25.78 7.69
C TYR A 26 15.74 26.41 6.40
N SER A 27 17.06 26.49 6.23
CA SER A 27 17.63 26.82 4.94
C SER A 27 17.39 25.67 3.96
N VAL A 28 16.70 25.95 2.86
CA VAL A 28 16.59 25.01 1.75
C VAL A 28 18.00 24.82 1.18
N PRO A 29 18.50 23.58 1.02
CA PRO A 29 19.79 23.38 0.39
C PRO A 29 19.80 23.99 -1.00
N THR A 30 20.80 24.80 -1.30
CA THR A 30 20.99 25.51 -2.58
C THR A 30 21.26 24.61 -3.78
N CYS A 31 21.22 23.28 -3.61
CA CYS A 31 21.31 22.31 -4.70
C CYS A 31 20.10 22.30 -5.64
N PHE A 32 19.08 23.10 -5.36
CA PHE A 32 17.89 23.30 -6.19
C PHE A 32 17.90 24.67 -6.87
N ALA A 33 19.06 25.12 -7.35
CA ALA A 33 19.21 26.36 -8.09
C ALA A 33 18.26 26.41 -9.30
N ALA A 34 17.90 27.64 -9.69
CA ALA A 34 16.90 28.00 -10.71
C ALA A 34 17.10 27.42 -12.13
N ASP A 35 18.17 26.71 -12.36
CA ASP A 35 18.48 25.99 -13.60
C ASP A 35 18.20 24.47 -13.50
N ALA A 36 17.55 24.01 -12.43
CA ALA A 36 17.05 22.66 -12.35
C ALA A 36 16.03 22.45 -13.46
N LYS A 37 16.49 21.93 -14.58
CA LYS A 37 15.64 21.33 -15.61
C LYS A 37 14.70 20.32 -14.94
N PRO A 38 13.49 20.14 -15.47
CA PRO A 38 12.49 19.29 -14.85
C PRO A 38 13.14 17.97 -14.46
N TYR A 39 13.20 17.72 -13.18
CA TYR A 39 13.75 16.55 -12.49
C TYR A 39 14.90 15.85 -13.22
N PRO A 40 16.15 16.16 -12.92
CA PRO A 40 17.20 15.23 -13.23
C PRO A 40 16.76 13.93 -12.59
N HIS A 41 16.77 12.83 -13.33
CA HIS A 41 16.43 11.50 -12.86
C HIS A 41 17.07 11.31 -11.48
N VAL A 42 16.32 11.55 -10.41
CA VAL A 42 16.80 11.30 -9.06
C VAL A 42 16.84 9.81 -8.95
N THR A 43 17.98 9.27 -9.36
CA THR A 43 18.26 7.89 -9.04
C THR A 43 18.44 7.85 -7.52
N PRO A 44 17.88 6.87 -6.80
CA PRO A 44 17.99 6.74 -5.35
C PRO A 44 19.44 6.44 -4.90
N ARG A 45 20.43 7.12 -5.49
CA ARG A 45 21.84 6.73 -5.35
C ARG A 45 22.49 7.13 -4.04
N ASP A 46 22.01 8.18 -3.41
CA ASP A 46 22.70 8.76 -2.25
C ASP A 46 21.77 8.94 -1.03
N GLY A 47 20.57 8.40 -1.11
CA GLY A 47 19.60 8.46 -0.04
C GLY A 47 19.83 7.44 1.08
N ILE A 48 18.84 7.32 1.94
CA ILE A 48 18.83 6.35 3.03
C ILE A 48 18.76 4.94 2.46
N LYS A 49 19.59 4.04 2.99
CA LYS A 49 19.62 2.63 2.59
C LYS A 49 19.47 1.72 3.80
N ASN A 50 18.88 0.54 3.58
CA ASN A 50 18.77 -0.51 4.60
C ASN A 50 18.09 -0.02 5.88
N ALA A 51 16.98 0.73 5.77
CA ALA A 51 16.24 1.22 6.92
C ALA A 51 15.07 0.31 7.28
N VAL A 52 14.75 0.24 8.57
CA VAL A 52 13.59 -0.46 9.08
C VAL A 52 12.78 0.46 9.97
N ILE A 53 11.49 0.63 9.67
CA ILE A 53 10.50 1.29 10.52
C ILE A 53 9.53 0.21 10.98
N ALA A 54 9.53 -0.08 12.28
CA ALA A 54 8.77 -1.21 12.76
C ALA A 54 8.21 -1.02 14.16
N ASN A 55 7.13 -1.77 14.47
CA ASN A 55 6.51 -1.91 15.78
C ASN A 55 6.14 -0.55 16.40
N SER A 56 5.61 0.35 15.58
CA SER A 56 5.27 1.72 15.97
C SER A 56 3.79 1.99 15.76
N SER A 57 3.21 2.80 16.65
CA SER A 57 1.87 3.35 16.47
C SER A 57 2.01 4.83 16.07
N LEU A 58 1.61 5.16 14.86
CA LEU A 58 1.78 6.48 14.24
C LEU A 58 0.41 6.98 13.77
N HIS A 59 -0.12 7.94 14.49
CA HIS A 59 -1.51 8.34 14.33
C HIS A 59 -1.73 9.82 14.62
N ASP A 60 -2.89 10.30 14.16
CA ASP A 60 -3.35 11.68 14.36
C ASP A 60 -2.32 12.74 13.88
N ASN A 61 -1.50 12.38 12.89
CA ASN A 61 -0.59 13.32 12.27
C ASN A 61 -1.32 14.18 11.22
N ASP A 62 -0.84 15.39 11.02
CA ASP A 62 -1.43 16.32 10.05
C ASP A 62 -1.31 15.82 8.61
N ALA A 63 -0.25 15.10 8.30
CA ALA A 63 0.01 14.48 7.02
C ALA A 63 0.02 12.94 7.14
N MET A 64 1.03 12.29 6.60
CA MET A 64 1.19 10.84 6.66
C MET A 64 1.73 10.35 8.02
N GLY A 65 1.46 9.10 8.36
CA GLY A 65 2.11 8.42 9.49
C GLY A 65 3.59 8.19 9.23
N ILE A 66 3.91 7.61 8.07
CA ILE A 66 5.29 7.36 7.63
C ILE A 66 5.50 7.98 6.26
N GLY A 67 6.60 8.71 6.08
CA GLY A 67 7.10 9.19 4.79
C GLY A 67 8.48 8.61 4.49
N VAL A 68 8.68 8.03 3.30
CA VAL A 68 9.96 7.48 2.84
C VAL A 68 10.30 8.07 1.48
N PHE A 69 11.39 8.81 1.39
CA PHE A 69 11.74 9.58 0.21
C PHE A 69 13.19 9.37 -0.20
N GLY A 70 13.43 9.14 -1.49
CA GLY A 70 14.78 8.98 -2.02
C GLY A 70 15.57 7.85 -1.36
N ALA A 71 14.93 6.75 -1.02
CA ALA A 71 15.51 5.68 -0.22
C ALA A 71 15.55 4.34 -0.97
N THR A 72 16.41 3.44 -0.53
CA THR A 72 16.56 2.09 -1.09
C THR A 72 16.60 1.05 0.03
N ASP A 73 16.04 -0.14 -0.23
CA ASP A 73 16.03 -1.27 0.70
C ASP A 73 15.42 -0.91 2.06
N VAL A 74 14.18 -0.43 2.05
CA VAL A 74 13.44 -0.01 3.24
C VAL A 74 12.36 -1.04 3.60
N VAL A 75 12.27 -1.37 4.88
CA VAL A 75 11.21 -2.22 5.42
C VAL A 75 10.33 -1.41 6.37
N VAL A 76 9.04 -1.37 6.06
CA VAL A 76 7.98 -0.77 6.88
C VAL A 76 7.11 -1.92 7.39
N ARG A 77 7.23 -2.29 8.66
CA ARG A 77 6.57 -3.50 9.15
C ARG A 77 5.99 -3.41 10.54
N LYS A 78 4.86 -4.10 10.74
CA LYS A 78 4.21 -4.23 12.05
C LYS A 78 3.94 -2.88 12.72
N ASN A 79 3.51 -1.90 11.92
CA ASN A 79 3.12 -0.60 12.41
C ASN A 79 1.59 -0.49 12.43
N ASP A 80 1.08 0.28 13.36
CA ASP A 80 -0.31 0.70 13.44
C ASP A 80 -0.40 2.16 12.96
N LEU A 81 -1.01 2.39 11.79
CA LEU A 81 -0.96 3.64 11.04
C LEU A 81 -2.37 4.19 10.85
N TYR A 82 -2.83 5.06 11.73
CA TYR A 82 -4.24 5.40 11.71
C TYR A 82 -4.54 6.88 11.94
N ARG A 83 -5.66 7.33 11.35
CA ARG A 83 -6.20 8.70 11.47
C ARG A 83 -5.19 9.79 11.10
N ASN A 84 -4.22 9.49 10.26
CA ASN A 84 -3.30 10.48 9.71
C ASN A 84 -4.00 11.29 8.62
N GLY A 85 -3.43 12.44 8.23
CA GLY A 85 -4.02 13.34 7.26
C GLY A 85 -5.11 14.24 7.84
N SER A 86 -5.08 14.52 9.14
CA SER A 86 -6.07 15.36 9.82
C SER A 86 -5.78 16.86 9.69
N GLY A 87 -4.62 17.21 9.16
CA GLY A 87 -4.13 18.58 9.13
C GLY A 87 -5.05 19.52 8.37
N ARG A 88 -5.46 20.56 9.06
CA ARG A 88 -6.11 21.72 8.45
C ARG A 88 -5.03 22.78 8.29
N ASN A 89 -4.71 23.16 7.06
CA ASN A 89 -3.96 24.40 6.87
C ASN A 89 -4.85 25.57 7.28
N PRO A 90 -4.55 26.27 8.37
CA PRO A 90 -5.39 27.39 8.83
C PRO A 90 -5.36 28.58 7.87
N ASN A 91 -4.40 28.63 6.93
CA ASN A 91 -4.25 29.67 5.93
C ASN A 91 -3.92 29.05 4.56
N PRO A 92 -4.92 28.52 3.83
CA PRO A 92 -4.68 28.02 2.49
C PRO A 92 -4.38 29.18 1.57
N THR A 93 -3.12 29.39 1.27
CA THR A 93 -2.77 30.21 0.10
C THR A 93 -3.17 29.40 -1.14
N PRO A 94 -3.89 29.99 -2.12
CA PRO A 94 -4.14 29.30 -3.37
C PRO A 94 -2.81 28.80 -3.97
N GLY A 95 -2.70 27.49 -4.18
CA GLY A 95 -1.46 26.85 -4.63
C GLY A 95 -0.51 26.40 -3.50
N SER A 96 -0.79 26.70 -2.22
CA SER A 96 0.00 26.12 -1.13
C SER A 96 -0.35 24.64 -1.00
N ASN A 97 0.67 23.82 -1.10
CA ASN A 97 0.51 22.38 -1.05
C ASN A 97 0.07 21.91 0.31
N THR A 98 -0.76 21.18 0.23
CA THR A 98 -1.62 20.40 1.04
C THR A 98 -0.90 19.18 1.53
N MET A 99 -1.04 18.98 2.80
CA MET A 99 -0.47 17.81 3.45
C MET A 99 -1.30 16.61 3.04
N ASN A 100 -0.74 15.78 2.21
CA ASN A 100 -1.34 14.53 1.77
C ASN A 100 -1.40 13.54 2.93
N GLY A 101 -2.56 12.97 3.17
CA GLY A 101 -2.75 12.03 4.25
C GLY A 101 -2.59 10.59 3.77
N ALA A 102 -1.80 9.83 4.48
CA ALA A 102 -1.67 8.39 4.26
C ALA A 102 -1.25 7.69 5.56
N GLY A 103 -1.46 6.39 5.64
CA GLY A 103 -0.81 5.59 6.67
C GLY A 103 0.70 5.59 6.48
N ALA A 104 1.15 5.12 5.32
CA ALA A 104 2.53 5.28 4.87
C ALA A 104 2.57 5.67 3.40
N TRP A 105 3.53 6.51 3.06
CA TRP A 105 3.77 7.00 1.71
C TRP A 105 5.25 6.94 1.38
N TRP A 106 5.60 6.44 0.20
CA TRP A 106 6.97 6.46 -0.30
C TRP A 106 7.05 6.91 -1.75
N ASP A 107 8.07 7.69 -2.05
CA ASP A 107 8.29 8.36 -3.32
C ASP A 107 9.77 8.31 -3.70
N THR A 108 10.07 8.11 -4.97
CA THR A 108 11.44 8.03 -5.52
C THR A 108 12.26 7.00 -4.76
N THR A 109 11.73 5.80 -4.64
CA THR A 109 12.31 4.72 -3.84
C THR A 109 12.56 3.46 -4.66
N GLN A 110 13.41 2.60 -4.13
CA GLN A 110 13.65 1.26 -4.69
C GLN A 110 13.64 0.21 -3.58
N ASN A 111 13.01 -0.94 -3.85
CA ASN A 111 12.95 -2.08 -2.93
C ASN A 111 12.34 -1.72 -1.57
N VAL A 112 11.16 -1.11 -1.56
CA VAL A 112 10.40 -0.91 -0.32
C VAL A 112 9.52 -2.13 -0.06
N THR A 113 9.64 -2.73 1.12
CA THR A 113 8.74 -3.78 1.60
C THR A 113 7.87 -3.24 2.72
N ALA A 114 6.55 -3.16 2.48
CA ALA A 114 5.56 -2.84 3.49
C ALA A 114 4.80 -4.10 3.88
N GLU A 115 4.96 -4.55 5.12
CA GLU A 115 4.41 -5.83 5.55
C GLU A 115 3.89 -5.83 6.99
N TRP A 116 2.81 -6.56 7.23
CA TRP A 116 2.22 -6.71 8.56
C TRP A 116 1.81 -5.38 9.20
N ASN A 117 1.51 -4.36 8.41
CA ASN A 117 1.02 -3.10 8.93
C ASN A 117 -0.51 -3.12 9.01
N ASN A 118 -1.05 -2.46 10.02
CA ASN A 118 -2.46 -2.14 10.14
C ASN A 118 -2.64 -0.66 9.80
N ALA A 119 -3.29 -0.34 8.66
CA ALA A 119 -3.46 1.04 8.23
C ALA A 119 -4.94 1.36 8.01
N TRP A 120 -5.49 2.26 8.86
CA TRP A 120 -6.92 2.52 8.88
C TRP A 120 -7.29 3.96 9.22
N GLY A 121 -8.46 4.37 8.75
CA GLY A 121 -9.03 5.68 9.08
C GLY A 121 -8.17 6.87 8.66
N ASN A 122 -7.19 6.67 7.77
CA ASN A 122 -6.37 7.74 7.25
C ASN A 122 -7.21 8.63 6.34
N ARG A 123 -7.00 9.93 6.41
CA ARG A 123 -7.83 10.97 5.79
C ARG A 123 -7.10 11.58 4.61
N GLU A 124 -7.87 12.16 3.70
CA GLU A 124 -7.35 12.78 2.48
C GLU A 124 -6.45 13.99 2.70
N GLY A 125 -6.37 14.50 3.92
CA GLY A 125 -5.73 15.76 4.17
C GLY A 125 -6.54 16.93 3.58
N TRP A 126 -5.88 18.00 3.21
CA TRP A 126 -6.54 19.21 2.73
C TRP A 126 -6.95 19.16 1.25
N THR A 127 -6.23 18.41 0.39
CA THR A 127 -6.48 18.37 -1.07
C THR A 127 -7.66 17.53 -1.51
N GLY A 128 -8.11 16.64 -0.66
CA GLY A 128 -9.18 15.74 -0.99
C GLY A 128 -8.79 14.60 -1.94
N ASN A 129 -7.51 14.33 -2.18
CA ASN A 129 -7.08 13.32 -3.15
C ASN A 129 -6.39 12.10 -2.55
N ASP A 130 -5.86 12.22 -1.34
CA ASP A 130 -5.15 11.13 -0.65
C ASP A 130 -6.04 10.51 0.43
N GLY A 131 -5.48 10.04 1.51
CA GLY A 131 -6.21 9.29 2.52
C GLY A 131 -6.10 7.80 2.29
N THR A 132 -4.95 7.39 1.82
CA THR A 132 -4.62 6.01 1.45
C THR A 132 -4.05 5.25 2.64
N GLY A 133 -4.29 3.95 2.70
CA GLY A 133 -3.62 3.10 3.68
C GLY A 133 -2.12 3.04 3.44
N LEU A 134 -1.71 2.54 2.28
CA LEU A 134 -0.32 2.47 1.83
C LEU A 134 -0.19 3.03 0.42
N ASP A 135 0.72 3.97 0.22
CA ASP A 135 0.90 4.70 -1.02
C ASP A 135 2.32 4.56 -1.58
N ALA A 136 2.43 3.83 -2.68
CA ALA A 136 3.64 3.73 -3.48
C ALA A 136 3.57 4.78 -4.60
N ASP A 137 3.99 5.99 -4.30
CA ASP A 137 3.90 7.13 -5.22
C ASP A 137 5.12 7.17 -6.16
N ARG A 138 5.24 8.19 -6.92
CA ARG A 138 6.17 8.48 -8.03
C ARG A 138 7.51 7.76 -7.99
N ASN A 139 7.96 7.29 -9.14
CA ASN A 139 9.31 6.74 -9.35
C ASN A 139 9.69 5.59 -8.41
N THR A 140 8.71 4.84 -7.96
CA THR A 140 8.90 3.76 -6.99
C THR A 140 9.04 2.42 -7.72
N VAL A 141 10.16 1.76 -7.53
CA VAL A 141 10.50 0.51 -8.21
C VAL A 141 10.62 -0.64 -7.22
N ASN A 142 10.07 -1.80 -7.57
CA ASN A 142 10.11 -3.00 -6.76
C ASN A 142 9.48 -2.82 -5.36
N SER A 143 8.34 -2.15 -5.27
CA SER A 143 7.58 -2.13 -4.03
C SER A 143 6.92 -3.48 -3.77
N VAL A 144 7.04 -4.00 -2.56
CA VAL A 144 6.33 -5.19 -2.10
C VAL A 144 5.39 -4.81 -0.96
N ILE A 145 4.09 -4.93 -1.20
CA ILE A 145 3.03 -4.64 -0.24
C ILE A 145 2.36 -5.96 0.10
N GLN A 146 2.68 -6.51 1.27
CA GLN A 146 2.25 -7.87 1.62
C GLN A 146 1.77 -8.01 3.05
N ASN A 147 0.81 -8.90 3.26
CA ASN A 147 0.33 -9.28 4.59
C ASN A 147 -0.14 -8.08 5.45
N ASN A 148 -0.65 -7.01 4.83
CA ASN A 148 -1.16 -5.84 5.54
C ASN A 148 -2.67 -5.92 5.73
N TYR A 149 -3.18 -5.34 6.81
CA TYR A 149 -4.59 -5.07 7.03
C TYR A 149 -4.87 -3.59 6.74
N LEU A 150 -5.61 -3.32 5.67
CA LEU A 150 -5.83 -1.97 5.15
C LEU A 150 -7.33 -1.70 5.09
N HIS A 151 -7.84 -0.82 5.97
CA HIS A 151 -9.29 -0.69 6.08
C HIS A 151 -9.74 0.72 6.45
N ASP A 152 -10.98 1.03 6.11
CA ASP A 152 -11.64 2.28 6.49
C ASP A 152 -10.90 3.58 6.15
N ASN A 153 -9.94 3.54 5.20
CA ASN A 153 -9.25 4.74 4.76
C ASN A 153 -10.17 5.61 3.89
N ALA A 154 -9.91 6.91 3.88
CA ALA A 154 -10.76 7.87 3.18
C ALA A 154 -10.83 7.61 1.68
N ASN A 155 -9.74 7.15 1.07
CA ASN A 155 -9.64 6.87 -0.34
C ASN A 155 -9.28 5.39 -0.60
N TYR A 156 -8.04 5.03 -0.85
CA TYR A 156 -7.63 3.68 -1.25
C TYR A 156 -7.07 2.87 -0.07
N GLY A 157 -7.17 1.56 -0.13
CA GLY A 157 -6.36 0.68 0.71
C GLY A 157 -4.90 0.73 0.27
N VAL A 158 -4.68 0.54 -1.04
CA VAL A 158 -3.38 0.67 -1.69
C VAL A 158 -3.49 1.58 -2.90
N SER A 159 -2.54 2.51 -3.05
CA SER A 159 -2.29 3.18 -4.32
C SER A 159 -0.88 2.91 -4.83
N VAL A 160 -0.75 2.81 -6.13
CA VAL A 160 0.53 2.80 -6.84
C VAL A 160 0.44 3.85 -7.93
N ILE A 161 1.23 4.90 -7.78
CA ILE A 161 1.16 6.06 -8.66
C ILE A 161 2.48 6.21 -9.40
N SER A 162 2.40 6.38 -10.71
CA SER A 162 3.56 6.62 -11.54
C SER A 162 3.55 8.04 -12.08
N ALA A 163 4.67 8.74 -11.94
CA ALA A 163 4.94 10.02 -12.59
C ALA A 163 6.41 10.03 -13.06
N GLN A 164 6.68 10.59 -14.23
CA GLN A 164 8.00 10.77 -14.83
C GLN A 164 8.80 9.50 -15.15
N ASN A 165 8.73 8.46 -14.34
CA ASN A 165 9.53 7.24 -14.48
C ASN A 165 8.68 5.97 -14.32
N LYS A 166 9.33 4.83 -14.47
CA LYS A 166 8.68 3.53 -14.32
C LYS A 166 8.43 3.21 -12.86
N ALA A 167 7.17 2.90 -12.53
CA ALA A 167 6.81 2.29 -11.25
C ALA A 167 6.63 0.78 -11.40
N SER A 168 6.92 0.04 -10.34
CA SER A 168 6.57 -1.37 -10.26
C SER A 168 6.22 -1.79 -8.83
N ALA A 169 5.24 -2.68 -8.71
CA ALA A 169 4.78 -3.14 -7.40
C ALA A 169 4.28 -4.58 -7.44
N THR A 170 4.48 -5.27 -6.32
CA THR A 170 3.84 -6.54 -5.98
C THR A 170 2.92 -6.31 -4.79
N ILE A 171 1.62 -6.57 -4.96
CA ILE A 171 0.60 -6.43 -3.93
C ILE A 171 0.04 -7.83 -3.65
N ARG A 172 0.37 -8.40 -2.50
CA ARG A 172 0.03 -9.81 -2.23
C ARG A 172 -0.36 -10.09 -0.79
N ASN A 173 -1.25 -11.07 -0.63
CA ASN A 173 -1.63 -11.62 0.66
C ASN A 173 -2.13 -10.56 1.67
N ASN A 174 -2.69 -9.45 1.19
CA ASN A 174 -3.27 -8.41 2.03
C ASN A 174 -4.76 -8.67 2.25
N VAL A 175 -5.28 -8.20 3.36
CA VAL A 175 -6.71 -8.04 3.61
C VAL A 175 -7.04 -6.55 3.49
N ILE A 176 -7.84 -6.20 2.48
CA ILE A 176 -8.14 -4.81 2.09
C ILE A 176 -9.65 -4.61 2.15
N VAL A 177 -10.12 -3.77 3.07
CA VAL A 177 -11.53 -3.78 3.45
C VAL A 177 -12.12 -2.39 3.57
N GLY A 178 -13.13 -2.10 2.74
CA GLY A 178 -14.02 -0.96 2.91
C GLY A 178 -13.32 0.39 2.94
N ASN A 179 -12.32 0.55 2.14
CA ASN A 179 -11.69 1.85 1.89
C ASN A 179 -12.59 2.71 0.98
N GLY A 180 -12.21 3.94 0.72
CA GLY A 180 -13.06 4.89 -0.02
C GLY A 180 -14.16 5.50 0.85
N ARG A 181 -13.89 5.71 2.12
CA ARG A 181 -14.90 6.23 3.08
C ARG A 181 -15.41 7.63 2.75
N THR A 182 -14.56 8.47 2.19
CA THR A 182 -14.96 9.81 1.73
C THR A 182 -15.48 9.76 0.31
N PHE A 183 -14.82 9.01 -0.55
CA PHE A 183 -15.21 8.86 -1.96
C PHE A 183 -15.74 7.45 -2.21
N GLY A 184 -17.03 7.23 -2.02
CA GLY A 184 -17.66 5.92 -2.14
C GLY A 184 -17.43 5.20 -3.48
N SER A 185 -16.90 5.89 -4.50
CA SER A 185 -16.49 5.33 -5.80
C SER A 185 -14.99 4.99 -5.89
N ALA A 186 -14.20 5.30 -4.86
CA ALA A 186 -12.77 4.96 -4.86
C ALA A 186 -12.58 3.44 -4.84
N PRO A 187 -11.61 2.89 -5.60
CA PRO A 187 -11.31 1.46 -5.57
C PRO A 187 -10.56 1.08 -4.30
N GLU A 188 -10.51 -0.22 -4.01
CA GLU A 188 -9.70 -0.74 -2.92
C GLU A 188 -8.20 -0.72 -3.26
N ILE A 189 -7.85 -1.06 -4.51
CA ILE A 189 -6.51 -0.93 -5.07
C ILE A 189 -6.57 -0.01 -6.29
N MET A 190 -5.74 1.03 -6.29
CA MET A 190 -5.62 2.00 -7.37
C MET A 190 -4.23 1.94 -7.99
N MET A 191 -4.18 1.80 -9.31
CA MET A 191 -3.00 2.09 -10.11
C MET A 191 -3.31 3.25 -11.03
N SER A 192 -2.51 4.30 -10.92
CA SER A 192 -2.70 5.51 -11.71
C SER A 192 -1.35 6.09 -12.14
N SER A 193 -1.42 7.00 -13.10
CA SER A 193 -0.28 7.87 -13.42
C SER A 193 -0.79 9.28 -13.66
N TYR A 194 0.07 10.22 -13.45
CA TYR A 194 -0.19 11.60 -13.81
C TYR A 194 1.04 12.24 -14.44
N ASP A 195 0.81 13.31 -15.18
CA ASP A 195 1.84 14.21 -15.61
C ASP A 195 1.97 15.30 -14.55
N ASP A 196 3.11 15.36 -13.89
CA ASP A 196 3.39 16.35 -12.87
C ASP A 196 3.92 17.67 -13.44
N GLY A 197 3.70 17.91 -14.74
CA GLY A 197 4.17 19.09 -15.45
C GLY A 197 5.56 18.94 -16.05
N SER A 198 6.20 17.80 -15.90
CA SER A 198 7.50 17.53 -16.53
C SER A 198 7.40 17.24 -18.04
N GLY A 199 6.20 17.02 -18.54
CA GLY A 199 5.98 16.51 -19.90
C GLY A 199 6.43 15.06 -20.11
N ILE A 200 6.81 14.35 -19.04
CA ILE A 200 7.18 12.95 -19.07
C ILE A 200 6.07 12.17 -18.36
N PRO A 201 5.20 11.47 -19.09
CA PRO A 201 4.13 10.72 -18.47
C PRO A 201 4.72 9.57 -17.63
N GLY A 202 4.18 9.39 -16.44
CA GLY A 202 4.50 8.25 -15.61
C GLY A 202 4.18 6.94 -16.34
N GLN A 203 4.98 5.92 -16.12
CA GLN A 203 4.84 4.62 -16.75
C GLN A 203 4.86 3.52 -15.70
N VAL A 204 4.11 2.47 -15.92
CA VAL A 204 4.16 1.24 -15.10
C VAL A 204 4.95 0.18 -15.86
N SER A 205 5.97 -0.38 -15.23
CA SER A 205 6.80 -1.42 -15.82
C SER A 205 6.41 -2.83 -15.37
N GLY A 206 5.79 -2.97 -14.19
CA GLY A 206 5.32 -4.25 -13.69
C GLY A 206 4.35 -4.10 -12.54
N LEU A 207 3.29 -4.89 -12.57
CA LEU A 207 2.27 -4.92 -11.53
C LEU A 207 1.80 -6.36 -11.31
N TRP A 208 2.04 -6.89 -10.12
CA TRP A 208 1.63 -8.22 -9.72
C TRP A 208 0.69 -8.12 -8.52
N ILE A 209 -0.57 -8.49 -8.70
CA ILE A 209 -1.60 -8.44 -7.66
C ILE A 209 -2.12 -9.85 -7.44
N TYR A 210 -1.77 -10.48 -6.33
CA TYR A 210 -2.18 -11.86 -6.10
C TYR A 210 -2.37 -12.24 -4.63
N GLY A 211 -3.27 -13.19 -4.42
CA GLY A 211 -3.52 -13.73 -3.08
C GLY A 211 -4.13 -12.73 -2.10
N ASN A 212 -4.73 -11.64 -2.57
CA ASN A 212 -5.37 -10.67 -1.68
C ASN A 212 -6.83 -11.03 -1.44
N THR A 213 -7.34 -10.68 -0.26
CA THR A 213 -8.78 -10.62 0.03
C THR A 213 -9.22 -9.17 0.04
N ILE A 214 -9.97 -8.78 -0.98
CA ILE A 214 -10.51 -7.44 -1.20
C ILE A 214 -12.00 -7.51 -0.91
N PHE A 215 -12.44 -6.76 0.09
CA PHE A 215 -13.81 -6.86 0.57
C PHE A 215 -14.44 -5.50 0.81
N ARG A 216 -15.70 -5.36 0.42
CA ARG A 216 -16.53 -4.20 0.73
C ARG A 216 -17.93 -4.66 1.10
N ALA A 217 -18.42 -4.21 2.25
CA ALA A 217 -19.77 -4.52 2.69
C ALA A 217 -20.83 -3.80 1.83
N ASN A 218 -22.04 -4.34 1.77
CA ASN A 218 -23.10 -3.87 0.87
C ASN A 218 -23.49 -2.38 1.01
N ASN A 219 -23.19 -1.76 2.14
CA ASN A 219 -23.51 -0.35 2.41
C ASN A 219 -22.33 0.62 2.23
N GLU A 220 -21.24 0.18 1.59
CA GLU A 220 -19.98 0.91 1.59
C GLU A 220 -19.58 1.50 0.23
N GLY A 221 -20.53 2.08 -0.46
CA GLY A 221 -20.28 2.71 -1.74
C GLY A 221 -19.99 1.69 -2.88
N ASN A 222 -19.87 2.21 -4.10
CA ASN A 222 -19.79 1.41 -5.33
C ASN A 222 -18.37 1.39 -5.95
N GLY A 223 -17.33 1.54 -5.13
CA GLY A 223 -15.96 1.48 -5.60
C GLY A 223 -15.60 0.12 -6.20
N ALA A 224 -14.71 0.12 -7.18
CA ALA A 224 -14.18 -1.10 -7.76
C ALA A 224 -13.23 -1.82 -6.80
N GLY A 225 -12.99 -3.10 -7.02
CA GLY A 225 -11.94 -3.83 -6.32
C GLY A 225 -10.56 -3.34 -6.75
N ILE A 226 -10.26 -3.44 -8.04
CA ILE A 226 -8.98 -3.03 -8.62
C ILE A 226 -9.25 -2.07 -9.77
N ARG A 227 -8.58 -0.91 -9.77
CA ARG A 227 -8.64 0.07 -10.85
C ARG A 227 -7.27 0.29 -11.46
N LEU A 228 -7.20 0.22 -12.80
CA LEU A 228 -6.00 0.50 -13.57
C LEU A 228 -6.26 1.67 -14.52
N GLN A 229 -5.57 2.78 -14.34
CA GLN A 229 -5.74 4.03 -15.09
C GLN A 229 -4.39 4.65 -15.47
N ALA A 230 -3.38 3.87 -15.74
CA ALA A 230 -2.05 4.38 -16.03
C ALA A 230 -1.68 4.18 -17.50
N PRO A 231 -0.86 5.04 -18.09
CA PRO A 231 -0.10 4.66 -19.27
C PRO A 231 0.82 3.48 -18.89
N PHE A 232 0.64 2.39 -19.62
CA PHE A 232 1.50 1.22 -19.49
C PHE A 232 2.46 1.18 -20.66
N THR A 233 3.72 0.87 -20.41
CA THR A 233 4.70 0.66 -21.48
C THR A 233 4.32 -0.54 -22.34
N THR A 234 4.88 -0.65 -23.53
CA THR A 234 4.61 -1.78 -24.43
C THR A 234 5.03 -3.12 -23.86
N ASP A 235 5.95 -3.12 -22.93
CA ASP A 235 6.54 -4.27 -22.25
C ASP A 235 6.04 -4.45 -20.81
N THR A 236 5.03 -3.67 -20.39
CA THR A 236 4.49 -3.76 -19.03
C THR A 236 3.91 -5.14 -18.74
N LYS A 237 4.36 -5.72 -17.65
CA LYS A 237 3.80 -6.93 -17.08
C LYS A 237 2.68 -6.59 -16.10
N VAL A 238 1.50 -7.18 -16.29
CA VAL A 238 0.36 -7.05 -15.37
C VAL A 238 -0.25 -8.42 -15.12
N ASP A 239 -0.12 -8.93 -13.91
CA ASP A 239 -0.73 -10.19 -13.50
C ASP A 239 -1.66 -9.96 -12.30
N ILE A 240 -2.90 -10.41 -12.42
CA ILE A 240 -3.93 -10.34 -11.38
C ILE A 240 -4.48 -11.74 -11.18
N VAL A 241 -3.99 -12.45 -10.16
CA VAL A 241 -4.32 -13.86 -9.98
C VAL A 241 -4.61 -14.21 -8.52
N ASN A 242 -5.46 -15.20 -8.31
CA ASN A 242 -5.74 -15.74 -6.98
C ASN A 242 -6.27 -14.71 -5.97
N ASN A 243 -6.93 -13.64 -6.38
CA ASN A 243 -7.53 -12.70 -5.45
C ASN A 243 -9.00 -13.04 -5.18
N ILE A 244 -9.44 -12.81 -3.96
CA ILE A 244 -10.87 -12.68 -3.65
C ILE A 244 -11.22 -11.21 -3.81
N ILE A 245 -12.24 -10.91 -4.61
CA ILE A 245 -12.72 -9.55 -4.85
C ILE A 245 -14.24 -9.53 -4.66
N ARG A 246 -14.68 -9.14 -3.48
CA ARG A 246 -16.10 -8.93 -3.18
C ARG A 246 -16.34 -7.45 -2.88
N VAL A 247 -16.95 -6.76 -3.82
CA VAL A 247 -17.21 -5.32 -3.76
C VAL A 247 -18.63 -5.02 -4.26
N ASN A 248 -19.11 -3.80 -4.04
CA ASN A 248 -20.42 -3.38 -4.56
C ASN A 248 -20.36 -2.86 -5.98
N GLY A 249 -19.21 -2.33 -6.38
CA GLY A 249 -18.93 -1.94 -7.77
C GLY A 249 -18.42 -3.10 -8.62
N ALA A 250 -17.73 -2.76 -9.70
CA ALA A 250 -17.10 -3.78 -10.54
C ALA A 250 -15.88 -4.39 -9.85
N PRO A 251 -15.61 -5.70 -9.99
CA PRO A 251 -14.34 -6.28 -9.51
C PRO A 251 -13.13 -5.57 -10.09
N TYR A 252 -13.21 -5.23 -11.38
CA TYR A 252 -12.17 -4.51 -12.12
C TYR A 252 -12.73 -3.26 -12.78
N SER A 253 -11.98 -2.19 -12.79
CA SER A 253 -12.26 -0.94 -13.49
C SER A 253 -11.01 -0.52 -14.26
N PHE A 254 -10.89 -1.00 -15.49
CA PHE A 254 -9.76 -0.69 -16.36
C PHE A 254 -10.16 0.35 -17.39
N ASP A 255 -9.39 1.43 -17.49
CA ASP A 255 -9.52 2.36 -18.60
C ASP A 255 -9.01 1.74 -19.92
N ALA A 256 -8.97 2.51 -21.00
CA ALA A 256 -8.47 2.03 -22.29
C ALA A 256 -7.00 1.56 -22.20
N ASN A 257 -6.18 2.18 -21.36
CA ASN A 257 -4.79 1.79 -21.15
C ASN A 257 -4.68 0.51 -20.32
N GLY A 258 -5.45 0.43 -19.23
CA GLY A 258 -5.54 -0.76 -18.39
C GLY A 258 -6.01 -1.97 -19.18
N ASN A 259 -7.06 -1.84 -19.97
CA ASN A 259 -7.54 -2.92 -20.84
C ASN A 259 -6.47 -3.37 -21.84
N ARG A 260 -5.73 -2.45 -22.45
CA ARG A 260 -4.63 -2.81 -23.35
C ARG A 260 -3.50 -3.51 -22.62
N ALA A 261 -3.20 -3.11 -21.39
CA ALA A 261 -2.15 -3.73 -20.60
C ALA A 261 -2.50 -5.18 -20.24
N VAL A 262 -3.66 -5.41 -19.65
CA VAL A 262 -4.09 -6.77 -19.23
C VAL A 262 -4.35 -7.70 -20.41
N GLY A 263 -4.73 -7.17 -21.56
CA GLY A 263 -4.96 -7.95 -22.79
C GLY A 263 -3.69 -8.33 -23.58
N ARG A 264 -2.51 -7.96 -23.11
CA ARG A 264 -1.26 -8.30 -23.82
C ARG A 264 -0.88 -9.76 -23.67
N PRO A 265 -0.27 -10.35 -24.71
CA PRO A 265 0.29 -11.69 -24.60
C PRO A 265 1.25 -11.81 -23.42
N GLY A 266 1.06 -12.83 -22.60
CA GLY A 266 1.88 -13.09 -21.42
C GLY A 266 1.43 -12.37 -20.15
N ASN A 267 0.48 -11.44 -20.18
CA ASN A 267 -0.19 -10.91 -19.01
C ASN A 267 -1.39 -11.79 -18.63
N VAL A 268 -1.68 -11.90 -17.35
CA VAL A 268 -2.65 -12.87 -16.84
C VAL A 268 -3.64 -12.21 -15.89
N VAL A 269 -4.95 -12.33 -16.20
CA VAL A 269 -6.02 -12.03 -15.24
C VAL A 269 -6.89 -13.29 -15.15
N THR A 270 -6.75 -14.05 -14.06
CA THR A 270 -7.40 -15.34 -13.93
C THR A 270 -7.39 -15.87 -12.50
N HIS A 271 -8.18 -16.92 -12.25
CA HIS A 271 -8.26 -17.59 -10.95
C HIS A 271 -8.58 -16.64 -9.80
N ASN A 272 -9.25 -15.51 -10.08
CA ASN A 272 -9.79 -14.67 -9.03
C ASN A 272 -11.21 -15.12 -8.70
N LEU A 273 -11.60 -15.03 -7.45
CA LEU A 273 -12.98 -15.24 -7.03
C LEU A 273 -13.66 -13.88 -6.89
N THR A 274 -14.65 -13.61 -7.75
CA THR A 274 -15.24 -12.28 -7.88
C THR A 274 -16.73 -12.25 -7.56
N HIS A 275 -17.16 -11.20 -6.84
CA HIS A 275 -18.54 -10.83 -6.67
C HIS A 275 -18.68 -9.29 -6.62
N PRO A 276 -19.46 -8.65 -7.50
CA PRO A 276 -20.22 -9.28 -8.59
C PRO A 276 -19.32 -9.98 -9.61
N ASN A 277 -19.96 -10.70 -10.52
CA ASN A 277 -19.25 -11.48 -11.52
C ASN A 277 -18.33 -10.61 -12.37
N SER A 278 -17.10 -11.04 -12.58
CA SER A 278 -16.22 -10.53 -13.61
C SER A 278 -16.54 -11.21 -14.95
N ASN A 279 -16.14 -10.58 -16.04
CA ASN A 279 -16.23 -11.19 -17.37
C ASN A 279 -14.87 -11.73 -17.84
N TRP A 280 -13.90 -11.86 -16.92
CA TRP A 280 -12.55 -12.32 -17.28
C TRP A 280 -12.48 -13.85 -17.34
N PRO A 281 -11.90 -14.38 -18.43
CA PRO A 281 -11.74 -15.83 -18.58
C PRO A 281 -10.95 -16.44 -17.43
N GLY A 282 -11.46 -17.55 -16.88
CA GLY A 282 -10.79 -18.27 -15.80
C GLY A 282 -11.05 -17.73 -14.39
N ASP A 283 -11.72 -16.59 -14.24
CA ASP A 283 -12.20 -16.15 -12.94
C ASP A 283 -13.39 -17.01 -12.46
N ILE A 284 -13.47 -17.17 -11.17
CA ILE A 284 -14.57 -17.87 -10.49
C ILE A 284 -15.57 -16.82 -10.02
N ASN A 285 -16.83 -16.98 -10.42
CA ASN A 285 -17.88 -16.04 -10.05
C ASN A 285 -18.67 -16.56 -8.86
N GLY A 286 -18.87 -15.76 -7.85
CA GLY A 286 -19.68 -16.11 -6.70
C GLY A 286 -19.24 -15.42 -5.40
N LEU A 287 -20.03 -15.66 -4.36
CA LEU A 287 -19.69 -15.20 -3.01
C LEU A 287 -18.50 -15.99 -2.46
N PRO A 288 -17.55 -15.34 -1.79
CA PRO A 288 -16.35 -16.02 -1.30
C PRO A 288 -16.62 -17.00 -0.15
N GLY A 289 -17.76 -16.89 0.53
CA GLY A 289 -18.06 -17.74 1.68
C GLY A 289 -17.05 -17.56 2.80
N LEU A 290 -16.79 -16.31 3.18
CA LEU A 290 -15.95 -16.01 4.35
C LEU A 290 -16.66 -16.48 5.63
N ALA A 291 -15.88 -16.92 6.60
CA ALA A 291 -16.41 -17.42 7.87
C ALA A 291 -17.07 -16.29 8.69
N ASP A 292 -16.52 -15.10 8.62
CA ASP A 292 -17.10 -13.89 9.22
C ASP A 292 -16.84 -12.68 8.33
N GLU A 293 -17.91 -12.00 7.96
CA GLU A 293 -17.92 -10.78 7.15
C GLU A 293 -18.55 -9.59 7.91
N THR A 294 -19.03 -9.82 9.12
CA THR A 294 -19.96 -8.91 9.80
C THR A 294 -19.27 -7.88 10.67
N ALA A 295 -18.09 -8.19 11.16
CA ALA A 295 -17.35 -7.32 12.07
C ALA A 295 -16.20 -6.61 11.33
N ARG A 296 -16.00 -5.35 11.65
CA ARG A 296 -14.74 -4.66 11.38
C ARG A 296 -14.05 -4.43 12.71
N ALA A 297 -12.86 -4.95 12.82
CA ALA A 297 -12.00 -4.62 13.93
C ALA A 297 -11.02 -3.52 13.49
N HIS A 298 -10.82 -2.51 14.31
CA HIS A 298 -9.69 -1.59 14.12
C HIS A 298 -8.37 -2.27 14.47
N ASP A 299 -8.44 -3.28 15.30
CA ASP A 299 -7.31 -4.15 15.61
C ASP A 299 -7.10 -5.20 14.51
N TRP A 300 -5.94 -5.82 14.54
CA TRP A 300 -5.62 -6.92 13.64
C TRP A 300 -6.69 -8.01 13.68
N PRO A 301 -7.17 -8.48 12.50
CA PRO A 301 -8.25 -9.47 12.46
C PRO A 301 -7.87 -10.75 13.19
N THR A 302 -8.80 -11.23 14.01
CA THR A 302 -8.66 -12.45 14.79
C THR A 302 -9.83 -13.41 14.54
N GLY A 303 -9.73 -14.64 15.02
CA GLY A 303 -10.80 -15.63 14.86
C GLY A 303 -11.06 -15.99 13.41
N GLY A 304 -12.32 -15.94 12.99
CA GLY A 304 -12.79 -16.25 11.63
C GLY A 304 -12.89 -15.05 10.69
N LEU A 305 -12.61 -13.83 11.17
CA LEU A 305 -12.79 -12.62 10.40
C LEU A 305 -11.93 -12.63 9.13
N TYR A 306 -12.58 -12.51 7.96
CA TYR A 306 -11.99 -12.60 6.61
C TYR A 306 -11.29 -13.93 6.27
N ARG A 307 -11.41 -14.95 7.10
CA ARG A 307 -11.00 -16.31 6.75
C ARG A 307 -12.03 -16.99 5.88
N LEU A 308 -11.60 -17.98 5.13
CA LEU A 308 -12.49 -18.80 4.35
C LEU A 308 -13.33 -19.72 5.25
N GLY A 309 -14.63 -19.74 5.01
CA GLY A 309 -15.50 -20.78 5.56
C GLY A 309 -15.21 -22.15 4.92
N PRO A 310 -15.60 -23.26 5.58
CA PRO A 310 -15.24 -24.60 5.12
C PRO A 310 -15.85 -25.01 3.78
N THR A 311 -16.86 -24.29 3.32
CA THR A 311 -17.53 -24.52 2.03
C THR A 311 -17.22 -23.45 0.99
N SER A 312 -16.21 -22.63 1.24
CA SER A 312 -15.84 -21.57 0.31
C SER A 312 -15.45 -22.12 -1.07
N PRO A 313 -15.97 -21.55 -2.16
CA PRO A 313 -15.57 -21.94 -3.51
C PRO A 313 -14.12 -21.59 -3.84
N ALA A 314 -13.42 -20.83 -3.00
CA ALA A 314 -12.01 -20.49 -3.16
C ALA A 314 -11.08 -21.66 -2.83
N ILE A 315 -11.53 -22.63 -2.04
CA ILE A 315 -10.68 -23.72 -1.52
C ILE A 315 -10.21 -24.64 -2.65
N GLY A 316 -8.91 -24.86 -2.72
CA GLY A 316 -8.27 -25.72 -3.72
C GLY A 316 -8.34 -25.23 -5.16
N ARG A 317 -8.63 -23.95 -5.38
CA ARG A 317 -8.85 -23.38 -6.71
C ARG A 317 -7.79 -22.36 -7.13
N ALA A 318 -6.81 -22.09 -6.29
CA ALA A 318 -5.72 -21.17 -6.65
C ALA A 318 -4.81 -21.77 -7.72
N LEU A 319 -4.36 -20.91 -8.62
CA LEU A 319 -3.30 -21.22 -9.55
C LEU A 319 -1.99 -21.38 -8.76
N PRO A 320 -1.26 -22.48 -8.91
CA PRO A 320 0.04 -22.62 -8.26
C PRO A 320 0.97 -21.47 -8.64
N LEU A 321 1.59 -20.85 -7.63
CA LEU A 321 2.46 -19.69 -7.83
C LEU A 321 3.87 -20.16 -8.15
N SER A 322 4.43 -19.64 -9.23
CA SER A 322 5.81 -19.87 -9.64
C SER A 322 6.33 -18.67 -10.45
N ASN A 323 7.62 -18.60 -10.67
CA ASN A 323 8.19 -17.58 -11.56
C ASN A 323 7.70 -17.73 -13.02
N ASP A 324 7.30 -18.95 -13.42
CA ASP A 324 6.72 -19.17 -14.76
C ASP A 324 5.31 -18.59 -14.88
N VAL A 325 4.56 -18.59 -13.76
CA VAL A 325 3.21 -18.01 -13.69
C VAL A 325 3.25 -16.48 -13.51
N LEU A 326 4.23 -15.98 -12.78
CA LEU A 326 4.42 -14.56 -12.52
C LEU A 326 5.79 -14.08 -13.04
N PRO A 327 6.06 -14.18 -14.35
CA PRO A 327 7.37 -13.85 -14.90
C PRO A 327 7.68 -12.35 -14.67
N GLY A 328 8.95 -12.10 -14.31
CA GLY A 328 9.44 -10.76 -14.00
C GLY A 328 9.03 -10.21 -12.63
N ASN A 329 8.28 -10.96 -11.83
CA ASN A 329 8.04 -10.61 -10.44
C ASN A 329 9.36 -10.74 -9.66
N THR A 330 9.80 -9.62 -9.07
CA THR A 330 11.05 -9.57 -8.30
C THR A 330 10.85 -9.86 -6.82
N ALA A 331 9.59 -9.91 -6.35
CA ALA A 331 9.31 -10.24 -4.96
C ALA A 331 9.65 -11.71 -4.68
N PRO A 332 10.40 -12.01 -3.60
CA PRO A 332 10.77 -13.38 -3.27
C PRO A 332 9.53 -14.27 -3.10
N MET A 333 9.56 -15.45 -3.74
CA MET A 333 8.52 -16.47 -3.58
C MET A 333 8.88 -17.46 -2.46
N GLU A 334 10.18 -17.60 -2.16
CA GLU A 334 10.65 -18.43 -1.07
C GLU A 334 10.21 -17.87 0.29
N GLY A 335 9.70 -18.74 1.15
CA GLY A 335 9.20 -18.33 2.47
C GLY A 335 7.90 -17.53 2.43
N LEU A 336 7.21 -17.47 1.28
CA LEU A 336 5.92 -16.78 1.17
C LEU A 336 4.92 -17.38 2.16
N VAL A 337 4.31 -16.53 2.93
CA VAL A 337 3.21 -16.89 3.84
C VAL A 337 1.94 -16.12 3.47
N ASP A 338 0.81 -16.69 3.82
CA ASP A 338 -0.47 -16.00 3.70
C ASP A 338 -0.63 -14.90 4.78
N PHE A 339 -1.75 -14.21 4.77
CA PHE A 339 -2.04 -13.15 5.75
C PHE A 339 -2.02 -13.65 7.21
N TRP A 340 -2.25 -14.93 7.44
CA TRP A 340 -2.29 -15.55 8.76
C TRP A 340 -0.95 -16.20 9.15
N GLY A 341 0.08 -16.06 8.33
CA GLY A 341 1.41 -16.62 8.57
C GLY A 341 1.55 -18.10 8.19
N VAL A 342 0.60 -18.66 7.45
CA VAL A 342 0.67 -20.03 6.96
C VAL A 342 1.44 -20.06 5.65
N ALA A 343 2.42 -20.98 5.54
CA ALA A 343 3.26 -21.05 4.34
C ALA A 343 2.45 -21.41 3.08
N VAL A 344 2.61 -20.61 2.03
CA VAL A 344 2.01 -20.86 0.72
C VAL A 344 2.72 -22.03 0.07
N PRO A 345 1.99 -23.04 -0.46
CA PRO A 345 2.61 -24.17 -1.15
C PRO A 345 3.41 -23.73 -2.37
N THR A 346 4.63 -24.22 -2.48
CA THR A 346 5.49 -24.05 -3.66
C THR A 346 5.73 -25.33 -4.41
N ASP A 347 5.16 -26.45 -3.91
CA ASP A 347 5.28 -27.80 -4.45
C ASP A 347 4.18 -28.17 -5.46
N GLY A 348 3.34 -27.21 -5.84
CA GLY A 348 2.20 -27.42 -6.71
C GLY A 348 0.96 -27.99 -6.01
N SER A 349 1.00 -28.18 -4.68
CA SER A 349 -0.17 -28.61 -3.93
C SER A 349 -1.31 -27.59 -4.05
N PRO A 350 -2.58 -28.04 -4.15
CA PRO A 350 -3.72 -27.15 -4.19
C PRO A 350 -3.80 -26.28 -2.94
N PHE A 351 -4.11 -24.98 -3.12
CA PHE A 351 -4.37 -24.06 -2.04
C PHE A 351 -5.55 -23.13 -2.38
N ALA A 352 -5.98 -22.31 -1.45
CA ALA A 352 -7.14 -21.47 -1.67
C ALA A 352 -6.77 -20.12 -2.31
N ILE A 353 -7.73 -19.56 -3.05
CA ILE A 353 -7.69 -18.18 -3.55
C ILE A 353 -7.86 -17.22 -2.38
N GLY A 354 -7.17 -16.08 -2.41
CA GLY A 354 -7.26 -15.02 -1.42
C GLY A 354 -6.13 -15.01 -0.41
N ALA A 355 -6.27 -14.18 0.61
CA ALA A 355 -5.28 -13.98 1.65
C ALA A 355 -5.24 -15.09 2.72
N ASP A 356 -6.20 -16.00 2.71
CA ASP A 356 -6.25 -17.21 3.56
C ASP A 356 -6.09 -18.44 2.66
N ILE A 357 -4.96 -19.09 2.69
CA ILE A 357 -4.69 -20.26 1.85
C ILE A 357 -5.44 -21.51 2.26
N HIS A 358 -6.20 -21.46 3.34
CA HIS A 358 -7.03 -22.54 3.86
C HIS A 358 -6.52 -23.93 3.44
N ARG A 359 -5.53 -24.42 4.14
CA ARG A 359 -5.21 -25.86 4.07
C ARG A 359 -6.31 -26.59 4.84
N THR A 360 -6.79 -27.69 4.32
CA THR A 360 -7.53 -28.67 5.14
C THR A 360 -6.55 -29.15 6.20
N ILE A 361 -6.35 -28.36 7.23
CA ILE A 361 -5.42 -28.71 8.29
C ILE A 361 -6.15 -29.70 9.17
N VAL A 362 -5.63 -30.89 9.25
CA VAL A 362 -5.67 -31.64 10.51
C VAL A 362 -5.19 -30.64 11.58
N PRO A 363 -6.01 -30.28 12.58
CA PRO A 363 -5.66 -29.23 13.52
C PRO A 363 -4.28 -29.50 14.08
N PRO A 364 -3.36 -28.52 14.07
CA PRO A 364 -2.11 -28.70 14.80
C PRO A 364 -2.48 -28.93 16.26
N THR A 365 -2.00 -30.02 16.82
CA THR A 365 -2.17 -30.36 18.23
C THR A 365 -1.49 -29.39 19.19
N THR A 366 -0.83 -28.37 18.64
CA THR A 366 -0.26 -27.27 19.41
C THR A 366 -0.54 -25.97 18.67
N ALA A 367 -1.21 -25.03 19.34
CA ALA A 367 -1.32 -23.67 18.84
C ALA A 367 0.08 -23.11 18.52
N PRO A 368 0.29 -22.45 17.37
CA PRO A 368 1.52 -21.71 17.16
C PRO A 368 1.66 -20.75 18.34
N SER A 369 2.86 -20.71 18.91
CA SER A 369 3.21 -19.80 19.98
C SER A 369 2.74 -18.41 19.54
N SER A 370 1.88 -17.81 20.32
CA SER A 370 1.18 -16.57 20.11
C SER A 370 1.96 -15.61 19.20
N LEU A 371 1.33 -15.19 18.08
CA LEU A 371 1.74 -13.94 17.43
C LEU A 371 1.96 -12.92 18.54
N PRO A 372 3.09 -12.22 18.58
CA PRO A 372 3.31 -11.25 19.63
C PRO A 372 2.11 -10.32 19.65
N SER A 373 1.39 -10.36 20.75
CA SER A 373 0.22 -9.54 21.00
C SER A 373 0.60 -8.09 20.72
N MET A 374 0.00 -7.50 19.68
CA MET A 374 0.02 -6.06 19.49
C MET A 374 -0.99 -5.43 20.46
N HIS A 375 -0.86 -5.76 21.73
CA HIS A 375 -1.64 -5.08 22.74
C HIS A 375 -1.03 -3.70 22.94
N ALA A 376 -1.84 -2.69 22.73
CA ALA A 376 -1.62 -1.35 23.22
C ALA A 376 -1.47 -1.41 24.76
N GLY A 377 -0.30 -1.79 25.21
CA GLY A 377 0.11 -1.52 26.58
C GLY A 377 0.14 0.00 26.73
N LYS A 378 -0.66 0.56 27.61
CA LYS A 378 -0.48 1.93 28.09
C LYS A 378 0.98 2.11 28.42
N VAL A 379 1.74 2.78 27.54
CA VAL A 379 3.11 3.19 27.80
C VAL A 379 3.03 4.57 28.46
N PRO A 380 3.39 4.69 29.74
CA PRO A 380 3.62 6.02 30.31
C PRO A 380 5.01 6.47 29.81
N GLY A 381 5.06 7.52 29.04
CA GLY A 381 6.29 8.19 28.63
C GLY A 381 6.78 7.82 27.23
N ASN A 382 6.99 8.83 26.45
CA ASN A 382 7.52 8.95 25.09
C ASN A 382 8.06 7.64 24.45
N PRO A 383 7.44 7.12 23.39
CA PRO A 383 8.01 6.00 22.66
C PRO A 383 9.23 6.47 21.87
N ALA A 384 10.38 5.90 22.18
CA ALA A 384 11.54 5.99 21.31
C ALA A 384 11.29 5.08 20.09
N VAL A 385 11.18 5.66 18.89
CA VAL A 385 11.16 4.91 17.65
C VAL A 385 12.58 4.39 17.39
N ALA A 386 12.77 3.08 17.46
CA ALA A 386 14.06 2.48 17.11
C ALA A 386 14.12 2.28 15.59
N ILE A 387 14.92 3.08 14.90
CA ILE A 387 15.31 2.85 13.52
C ILE A 387 16.61 2.05 13.56
N THR A 388 16.58 0.81 13.12
CA THR A 388 17.78 -0.02 13.04
C THR A 388 18.25 -0.07 11.60
N ALA A 389 19.42 0.50 11.32
CA ALA A 389 20.07 0.30 10.03
C ALA A 389 20.77 -1.06 10.04
N LEU A 390 20.58 -1.85 8.99
CA LEU A 390 21.16 -3.19 8.85
C LEU A 390 22.72 -3.20 8.78
N SER A 391 23.33 -2.03 8.75
CA SER A 391 24.80 -1.88 8.82
C SER A 391 25.39 -1.94 10.25
N GLY A 392 24.61 -2.33 11.25
CA GLY A 392 25.08 -2.46 12.64
C GLY A 392 25.19 -1.16 13.42
N LYS A 393 24.86 -0.01 12.84
CA LYS A 393 24.77 1.26 13.58
C LYS A 393 23.32 1.52 14.00
N LYS A 394 23.08 1.56 15.28
CA LYS A 394 21.78 1.90 15.85
C LYS A 394 21.57 3.42 15.75
N ILE A 395 20.62 3.85 14.94
CA ILE A 395 20.19 5.25 14.91
C ILE A 395 19.00 5.37 15.88
N VAL A 396 19.17 6.08 16.95
CA VAL A 396 18.08 6.41 17.87
C VAL A 396 17.58 7.80 17.51
N VAL A 397 16.37 7.89 16.94
CA VAL A 397 15.71 9.17 16.72
C VAL A 397 14.86 9.46 17.95
N GLY A 398 15.32 10.37 18.78
CA GLY A 398 14.53 10.90 19.89
C GLY A 398 13.50 11.88 19.36
N LEU A 399 12.21 11.56 19.40
CA LEU A 399 11.14 12.52 19.17
C LEU A 399 11.06 13.42 20.40
N ARG A 400 11.39 14.70 20.26
CA ARG A 400 11.02 15.71 21.26
C ARG A 400 9.53 16.03 21.09
N ALA A 401 8.73 15.73 22.09
CA ALA A 401 7.40 16.27 22.18
C ALA A 401 7.51 17.80 22.19
N LEU A 402 6.89 18.47 21.22
CA LEU A 402 6.72 19.90 21.28
C LEU A 402 5.73 20.23 22.42
N PRO A 403 5.99 21.26 23.22
CA PRO A 403 5.07 21.66 24.27
C PRO A 403 3.73 22.03 23.65
N LYS A 404 2.65 21.50 24.22
CA LYS A 404 1.30 21.96 23.93
C LYS A 404 1.22 23.44 24.30
N THR A 405 1.28 24.33 23.33
CA THR A 405 0.86 25.71 23.56
C THR A 405 -0.67 25.69 23.68
N GLY A 406 -1.12 25.81 24.94
CA GLY A 406 -2.52 26.07 25.19
C GLY A 406 -2.86 27.47 24.69
N VAL A 407 -3.90 27.56 23.88
CA VAL A 407 -4.95 28.57 23.86
C VAL A 407 -6.22 27.92 23.40
#